data_30c44a48cbadba2b2c743d487d358e96
#
_entry.id   30c44a48cbadba2b2c743d487d358e96
#
_cell.length_a   1.000
_cell.length_b   1.000
_cell.length_c   1.000
_cell.angle_alpha   90.00
_cell.angle_beta   90.00
_cell.angle_gamma   90.00
#
_symmetry.space_group_name_H-M   'P 1'
#
loop_
_entity.id
_entity.type
_entity.pdbx_description
1 polymer ?
#
loop_
_entity_poly.entity_id
_entity_poly.type
_entity_poly.pdbx_seq_one_letter_code
_entity_poly.pdbx_strand_id
1 'polypeptide(L)'
;MTPGYADLILSALRRRPERTAFRFTGDDGTKHTWTYSETAERIERTAAAFGRLGLMPGNGLALLCGPNPQAFTVMAAACLAGLRYTALHPLATADTDRTVLRDSVSDCLVVDDTRFAARARPDGTKAISLAELDRIAADTPPGPNDPRGPALYLFYTGGTTGEPKGVMLHDRSLLANAWACSTWAWPPDTHFLITTPMSHAAGLLVAPGLLHGAGFELHPSFDPDHVIDAIERDGVSATFVVPTMLYALLDHPRLLAADMSGLNWVLYGAAPADPTRLAQAHRLLGPVLSQHYGQAEAPNALTVLDPAQHRDDPHALGSCGRPMPGVEIALLDLHGRHVPAGEPGELCVRGPLVMDGYWNKPEQTAIALDGGWLHTGDVARQDDTGLITIIDRIKDTIITGGFNVYPREVEDALATHPAVAASAVYGTPDPHWGEAVTATVVLRPGQQATPADLTDHVRARKGALWAPKLLHLADSLPLTALGKIDKKKLRNQP
;
A
#
# COMPACT_ATOMS: atom_id res chain seq x y z
N MET A 1 -20.86 -2.83 24.95
CA MET A 1 -19.57 -3.08 24.26
C MET A 1 -19.40 -2.08 23.13
N THR A 2 -18.18 -1.60 22.90
CA THR A 2 -17.90 -0.69 21.79
C THR A 2 -17.98 -1.50 20.49
N PRO A 3 -18.68 -1.00 19.43
CA PRO A 3 -18.72 -1.69 18.13
C PRO A 3 -17.33 -1.92 17.57
N GLY A 4 -17.07 -3.13 17.04
CA GLY A 4 -15.82 -3.48 16.39
C GLY A 4 -15.81 -3.14 14.90
N TYR A 5 -14.70 -3.44 14.23
CA TYR A 5 -14.55 -3.19 12.79
C TYR A 5 -15.55 -3.97 11.93
N ALA A 6 -15.83 -5.23 12.30
CA ALA A 6 -16.84 -6.03 11.62
C ALA A 6 -18.26 -5.45 11.78
N ASP A 7 -18.59 -4.88 12.95
CA ASP A 7 -19.89 -4.24 13.18
C ASP A 7 -20.07 -3.00 12.29
N LEU A 8 -18.99 -2.22 12.09
CA LEU A 8 -18.97 -1.09 11.16
C LEU A 8 -19.31 -1.56 9.74
N ILE A 9 -18.65 -2.62 9.27
CA ILE A 9 -18.84 -3.19 7.93
C ILE A 9 -20.29 -3.68 7.77
N LEU A 10 -20.79 -4.49 8.70
CA LEU A 10 -22.15 -5.03 8.66
C LEU A 10 -23.21 -3.91 8.73
N SER A 11 -22.97 -2.88 9.57
CA SER A 11 -23.85 -1.72 9.62
C SER A 11 -23.90 -0.96 8.29
N ALA A 12 -22.76 -0.78 7.61
CA ALA A 12 -22.72 -0.16 6.29
C ALA A 12 -23.49 -0.96 5.25
N LEU A 13 -23.28 -2.28 5.21
CA LEU A 13 -23.94 -3.19 4.27
C LEU A 13 -25.47 -3.23 4.49
N ARG A 14 -25.94 -3.24 5.72
CA ARG A 14 -27.38 -3.29 6.06
C ARG A 14 -28.13 -2.01 5.74
N ARG A 15 -27.45 -0.85 5.63
CA ARG A 15 -28.09 0.44 5.29
C ARG A 15 -28.61 0.52 3.86
N ARG A 16 -27.99 -0.21 2.94
CA ARG A 16 -28.29 -0.14 1.49
C ARG A 16 -28.31 -1.54 0.86
N PRO A 17 -29.19 -2.46 1.32
CA PRO A 17 -29.09 -3.90 1.05
C PRO A 17 -29.07 -4.26 -0.43
N GLU A 18 -29.76 -3.49 -1.28
CA GLU A 18 -29.90 -3.75 -2.72
C GLU A 18 -28.75 -3.19 -3.57
N ARG A 19 -27.83 -2.41 -2.98
CA ARG A 19 -26.69 -1.89 -3.76
C ARG A 19 -25.72 -3.02 -4.10
N THR A 20 -25.04 -2.87 -5.23
CA THR A 20 -23.92 -3.72 -5.61
C THR A 20 -22.74 -3.46 -4.68
N ALA A 21 -22.24 -4.50 -4.01
CA ALA A 21 -21.00 -4.46 -3.24
C ALA A 21 -19.80 -4.81 -4.13
N PHE A 22 -19.91 -5.93 -4.86
CA PHE A 22 -18.81 -6.43 -5.67
C PHE A 22 -19.29 -6.86 -7.06
N ARG A 23 -18.47 -6.56 -8.07
CA ARG A 23 -18.49 -7.16 -9.40
C ARG A 23 -17.14 -7.83 -9.64
N PHE A 24 -17.14 -9.00 -10.22
CA PHE A 24 -15.94 -9.77 -10.50
C PHE A 24 -16.19 -10.82 -11.56
N THR A 25 -15.13 -11.31 -12.18
CA THR A 25 -15.19 -12.44 -13.12
C THR A 25 -14.78 -13.70 -12.38
N GLY A 26 -15.64 -14.73 -12.41
CA GLY A 26 -15.34 -16.04 -11.84
C GLY A 26 -14.30 -16.80 -12.67
N ASP A 27 -13.80 -17.92 -12.12
CA ASP A 27 -12.81 -18.78 -12.81
C ASP A 27 -13.35 -19.40 -14.11
N ASP A 28 -14.68 -19.47 -14.24
CA ASP A 28 -15.41 -19.92 -15.46
C ASP A 28 -15.55 -18.81 -16.52
N GLY A 29 -15.01 -17.61 -16.25
CA GLY A 29 -15.11 -16.44 -17.13
C GLY A 29 -16.45 -15.70 -17.05
N THR A 30 -17.37 -16.11 -16.18
CA THR A 30 -18.66 -15.42 -16.01
C THR A 30 -18.53 -14.19 -15.12
N LYS A 31 -19.28 -13.12 -15.45
CA LYS A 31 -19.39 -11.92 -14.59
C LYS A 31 -20.41 -12.19 -13.47
N HIS A 32 -19.99 -11.98 -12.24
CA HIS A 32 -20.81 -12.11 -11.03
C HIS A 32 -20.99 -10.76 -10.36
N THR A 33 -22.09 -10.65 -9.63
CA THR A 33 -22.40 -9.48 -8.82
C THR A 33 -22.90 -9.95 -7.46
N TRP A 34 -22.36 -9.35 -6.38
CA TRP A 34 -22.88 -9.50 -5.02
C TRP A 34 -23.48 -8.19 -4.56
N THR A 35 -24.66 -8.25 -4.00
CA THR A 35 -25.27 -7.10 -3.33
C THR A 35 -24.69 -6.90 -1.94
N TYR A 36 -24.99 -5.77 -1.32
CA TYR A 36 -24.67 -5.48 0.07
C TYR A 36 -25.29 -6.52 1.01
N SER A 37 -26.56 -6.88 0.78
CA SER A 37 -27.27 -7.89 1.58
C SER A 37 -26.60 -9.25 1.48
N GLU A 38 -26.29 -9.72 0.27
CA GLU A 38 -25.60 -10.99 0.05
C GLU A 38 -24.22 -11.01 0.67
N THR A 39 -23.50 -9.88 0.60
CA THR A 39 -22.16 -9.75 1.22
C THR A 39 -22.25 -9.84 2.74
N ALA A 40 -23.23 -9.17 3.36
CA ALA A 40 -23.45 -9.25 4.80
C ALA A 40 -23.78 -10.69 5.24
N GLU A 41 -24.68 -11.36 4.54
CA GLU A 41 -25.04 -12.76 4.83
C GLU A 41 -23.83 -13.69 4.70
N ARG A 42 -23.02 -13.53 3.67
CA ARG A 42 -21.80 -14.32 3.48
C ARG A 42 -20.81 -14.11 4.62
N ILE A 43 -20.60 -12.87 5.08
CA ILE A 43 -19.73 -12.58 6.23
C ILE A 43 -20.22 -13.33 7.48
N GLU A 44 -21.51 -13.25 7.78
CA GLU A 44 -22.09 -13.88 8.97
C GLU A 44 -22.03 -15.40 8.93
N ARG A 45 -22.35 -16.00 7.77
CA ARG A 45 -22.26 -17.46 7.55
C ARG A 45 -20.80 -17.94 7.61
N THR A 46 -19.87 -17.20 7.03
CA THR A 46 -18.43 -17.54 7.07
C THR A 46 -17.90 -17.47 8.51
N ALA A 47 -18.29 -16.46 9.29
CA ALA A 47 -17.93 -16.39 10.71
C ALA A 47 -18.46 -17.58 11.51
N ALA A 48 -19.71 -18.01 11.27
CA ALA A 48 -20.28 -19.20 11.89
C ALA A 48 -19.58 -20.50 11.43
N ALA A 49 -19.17 -20.58 10.15
CA ALA A 49 -18.41 -21.70 9.61
C ALA A 49 -17.05 -21.89 10.28
N PHE A 50 -16.38 -20.82 10.70
CA PHE A 50 -15.12 -20.91 11.47
C PHE A 50 -15.33 -21.67 12.79
N GLY A 51 -16.45 -21.47 13.48
CA GLY A 51 -16.80 -22.23 14.67
C GLY A 51 -16.97 -23.74 14.38
N ARG A 52 -17.58 -24.10 13.22
CA ARG A 52 -17.69 -25.51 12.78
C ARG A 52 -16.32 -26.13 12.44
N LEU A 53 -15.37 -25.32 12.00
CA LEU A 53 -13.99 -25.74 11.75
C LEU A 53 -13.18 -25.89 13.05
N GLY A 54 -13.77 -25.56 14.20
CA GLY A 54 -13.15 -25.62 15.51
C GLY A 54 -12.30 -24.39 15.85
N LEU A 55 -12.43 -23.30 15.09
CA LEU A 55 -11.73 -22.05 15.38
C LEU A 55 -12.49 -21.27 16.46
N MET A 56 -11.75 -20.89 17.49
CA MET A 56 -12.24 -20.11 18.63
C MET A 56 -11.64 -18.71 18.62
N PRO A 57 -12.25 -17.71 19.28
CA PRO A 57 -11.67 -16.39 19.43
C PRO A 57 -10.20 -16.44 19.85
N GLY A 58 -9.35 -15.65 19.19
CA GLY A 58 -7.89 -15.64 19.38
C GLY A 58 -7.12 -16.65 18.54
N ASN A 59 -7.75 -17.67 17.93
CA ASN A 59 -7.07 -18.55 17.00
C ASN A 59 -6.57 -17.80 15.76
N GLY A 60 -5.47 -18.31 15.17
CA GLY A 60 -4.86 -17.74 13.96
C GLY A 60 -5.53 -18.26 12.69
N LEU A 61 -6.01 -17.35 11.86
CA LEU A 61 -6.52 -17.62 10.53
C LEU A 61 -5.68 -16.92 9.47
N ALA A 62 -5.05 -17.68 8.59
CA ALA A 62 -4.38 -17.14 7.43
C ALA A 62 -5.23 -17.26 6.16
N LEU A 63 -5.07 -16.32 5.24
CA LEU A 63 -5.71 -16.34 3.92
C LEU A 63 -4.68 -16.13 2.82
N LEU A 64 -4.69 -17.00 1.81
CA LEU A 64 -3.96 -16.85 0.55
C LEU A 64 -4.95 -16.77 -0.61
N CYS A 65 -5.21 -15.55 -1.07
CA CYS A 65 -6.19 -15.27 -2.11
C CYS A 65 -5.76 -14.07 -2.96
N GLY A 66 -6.15 -14.06 -4.23
CA GLY A 66 -6.04 -12.90 -5.12
C GLY A 66 -7.11 -11.84 -4.84
N PRO A 67 -7.21 -10.79 -5.70
CA PRO A 67 -8.34 -9.87 -5.69
C PRO A 67 -9.65 -10.61 -6.00
N ASN A 68 -10.45 -10.81 -4.97
CA ASN A 68 -11.66 -11.63 -5.00
C ASN A 68 -12.56 -11.20 -3.83
N PRO A 69 -13.90 -11.15 -3.96
CA PRO A 69 -14.81 -10.77 -2.89
C PRO A 69 -14.67 -11.63 -1.63
N GLN A 70 -14.33 -12.93 -1.80
CA GLN A 70 -14.07 -13.83 -0.67
C GLN A 70 -12.91 -13.33 0.20
N ALA A 71 -11.89 -12.67 -0.37
CA ALA A 71 -10.79 -12.12 0.42
C ALA A 71 -11.30 -11.11 1.47
N PHE A 72 -12.22 -10.22 1.07
CA PHE A 72 -12.85 -9.29 1.99
C PHE A 72 -13.80 -10.00 2.97
N THR A 73 -14.60 -10.93 2.48
CA THR A 73 -15.57 -11.68 3.29
C THR A 73 -14.88 -12.47 4.40
N VAL A 74 -13.79 -13.20 4.07
CA VAL A 74 -13.01 -13.98 5.05
C VAL A 74 -12.38 -13.07 6.09
N MET A 75 -11.81 -11.92 5.69
CA MET A 75 -11.24 -10.93 6.62
C MET A 75 -12.31 -10.37 7.56
N ALA A 76 -13.44 -9.91 7.03
CA ALA A 76 -14.53 -9.36 7.84
C ALA A 76 -15.16 -10.42 8.78
N ALA A 77 -15.30 -11.66 8.30
CA ALA A 77 -15.77 -12.79 9.09
C ALA A 77 -14.79 -13.18 10.20
N ALA A 78 -13.48 -13.13 9.94
CA ALA A 78 -12.46 -13.36 10.95
C ALA A 78 -12.51 -12.29 12.06
N CYS A 79 -12.68 -11.01 11.67
CA CYS A 79 -12.91 -9.92 12.63
C CYS A 79 -14.19 -10.17 13.45
N LEU A 80 -15.31 -10.57 12.81
CA LEU A 80 -16.57 -10.86 13.49
C LEU A 80 -16.45 -12.05 14.46
N ALA A 81 -15.65 -13.05 14.12
CA ALA A 81 -15.40 -14.23 14.95
C ALA A 81 -14.32 -14.00 16.05
N GLY A 82 -13.70 -12.80 16.10
CA GLY A 82 -12.62 -12.49 17.05
C GLY A 82 -11.34 -13.29 16.80
N LEU A 83 -11.06 -13.65 15.55
CA LEU A 83 -9.85 -14.38 15.17
C LEU A 83 -8.67 -13.43 14.96
N ARG A 84 -7.46 -13.97 15.08
CA ARG A 84 -6.23 -13.34 14.63
C ARG A 84 -6.05 -13.61 13.14
N TYR A 85 -6.35 -12.62 12.31
CA TYR A 85 -6.33 -12.74 10.86
C TYR A 85 -5.00 -12.32 10.27
N THR A 86 -4.53 -13.07 9.28
CA THR A 86 -3.30 -12.77 8.52
C THR A 86 -3.53 -13.00 7.04
N ALA A 87 -3.32 -11.98 6.21
CA ALA A 87 -3.36 -12.13 4.76
C ALA A 87 -1.95 -12.42 4.20
N LEU A 88 -1.79 -13.54 3.51
CA LEU A 88 -0.57 -13.86 2.76
C LEU A 88 -0.55 -13.07 1.44
N HIS A 89 0.63 -12.62 1.04
CA HIS A 89 0.75 -11.85 -0.19
C HIS A 89 0.72 -12.78 -1.43
N PRO A 90 -0.17 -12.56 -2.40
CA PRO A 90 -0.29 -13.42 -3.59
C PRO A 90 1.00 -13.58 -4.39
N LEU A 91 1.84 -12.53 -4.43
CA LEU A 91 3.12 -12.51 -5.17
C LEU A 91 4.32 -12.97 -4.31
N ALA A 92 4.11 -13.39 -3.05
CA ALA A 92 5.19 -13.91 -2.22
C ALA A 92 5.58 -15.34 -2.62
N THR A 93 6.72 -15.79 -2.12
CA THR A 93 7.18 -17.17 -2.31
C THR A 93 6.59 -18.11 -1.25
N ALA A 94 6.60 -19.42 -1.52
CA ALA A 94 6.18 -20.43 -0.54
C ALA A 94 7.03 -20.40 0.75
N ASP A 95 8.31 -20.01 0.65
CA ASP A 95 9.19 -19.85 1.82
C ASP A 95 8.75 -18.68 2.70
N THR A 96 8.37 -17.56 2.07
CA THR A 96 7.80 -16.42 2.78
C THR A 96 6.50 -16.81 3.46
N ASP A 97 5.62 -17.57 2.79
CA ASP A 97 4.38 -18.04 3.39
C ASP A 97 4.64 -18.91 4.63
N ARG A 98 5.56 -19.87 4.54
CA ARG A 98 5.92 -20.71 5.68
C ARG A 98 6.44 -19.88 6.86
N THR A 99 7.25 -18.87 6.57
CA THR A 99 7.76 -17.96 7.60
C THR A 99 6.62 -17.18 8.27
N VAL A 100 5.72 -16.60 7.48
CA VAL A 100 4.57 -15.85 7.99
C VAL A 100 3.62 -16.74 8.78
N LEU A 101 3.27 -17.93 8.27
CA LEU A 101 2.37 -18.87 8.95
C LEU A 101 2.92 -19.31 10.30
N ARG A 102 4.23 -19.55 10.39
CA ARG A 102 4.90 -19.91 11.65
C ARG A 102 4.94 -18.75 12.63
N ASP A 103 5.36 -17.56 12.17
CA ASP A 103 5.46 -16.36 13.02
C ASP A 103 4.08 -15.93 13.53
N SER A 104 3.04 -15.94 12.67
CA SER A 104 1.67 -15.59 13.03
C SER A 104 0.97 -16.65 13.89
N VAL A 105 1.57 -17.83 14.07
CA VAL A 105 0.95 -18.99 14.77
C VAL A 105 -0.44 -19.28 14.20
N SER A 106 -0.52 -19.44 12.86
CA SER A 106 -1.79 -19.70 12.19
C SER A 106 -2.28 -21.13 12.41
N ASP A 107 -3.49 -21.26 12.93
CA ASP A 107 -4.13 -22.57 13.18
C ASP A 107 -4.77 -23.15 11.91
N CYS A 108 -5.24 -22.24 11.02
CA CYS A 108 -5.86 -22.60 9.77
C CYS A 108 -5.42 -21.66 8.63
N LEU A 109 -5.19 -22.24 7.44
CA LEU A 109 -4.99 -21.52 6.19
C LEU A 109 -6.19 -21.74 5.27
N VAL A 110 -6.86 -20.65 4.89
CA VAL A 110 -7.81 -20.64 3.79
C VAL A 110 -7.07 -20.28 2.50
N VAL A 111 -7.23 -21.05 1.45
CA VAL A 111 -6.49 -20.85 0.21
C VAL A 111 -7.39 -20.90 -1.01
N ASP A 112 -7.17 -19.98 -1.94
CA ASP A 112 -7.66 -20.06 -3.31
C ASP A 112 -6.80 -21.10 -4.04
N ASP A 113 -7.23 -22.36 -3.98
CA ASP A 113 -6.48 -23.50 -4.51
C ASP A 113 -6.52 -23.57 -6.04
N THR A 114 -7.43 -22.87 -6.71
CA THR A 114 -7.42 -22.74 -8.17
C THR A 114 -6.18 -21.99 -8.66
N ARG A 115 -5.72 -21.00 -7.88
CA ARG A 115 -4.57 -20.14 -8.22
C ARG A 115 -3.29 -20.50 -7.48
N PHE A 116 -3.39 -21.02 -6.26
CA PHE A 116 -2.27 -21.18 -5.33
C PHE A 116 -2.08 -22.62 -4.83
N ALA A 117 -2.55 -23.63 -5.56
CA ALA A 117 -2.47 -25.05 -5.18
C ALA A 117 -1.05 -25.48 -4.73
N ALA A 118 0.00 -25.01 -5.41
CA ALA A 118 1.38 -25.33 -5.08
C ALA A 118 1.85 -24.75 -3.72
N ARG A 119 1.15 -23.72 -3.21
CA ARG A 119 1.42 -23.03 -1.92
C ARG A 119 0.46 -23.46 -0.81
N ALA A 120 -0.53 -24.30 -1.12
CA ALA A 120 -1.61 -24.72 -0.22
C ALA A 120 -1.21 -25.74 0.86
N ARG A 121 0.06 -26.14 0.95
CA ARG A 121 0.54 -27.19 1.86
C ARG A 121 1.62 -26.67 2.81
N PRO A 122 1.23 -25.88 3.82
CA PRO A 122 2.17 -25.47 4.86
C PRO A 122 2.45 -26.62 5.82
N ASP A 123 3.70 -26.74 6.32
CA ASP A 123 4.07 -27.72 7.31
C ASP A 123 3.26 -27.53 8.60
N GLY A 124 2.34 -28.45 8.89
CA GLY A 124 1.62 -28.53 10.16
C GLY A 124 0.40 -27.61 10.33
N THR A 125 0.14 -26.66 9.45
CA THR A 125 -1.07 -25.83 9.50
C THR A 125 -2.22 -26.52 8.76
N LYS A 126 -3.41 -26.59 9.35
CA LYS A 126 -4.62 -27.08 8.68
C LYS A 126 -4.94 -26.18 7.50
N ALA A 127 -5.09 -26.73 6.31
CA ALA A 127 -5.46 -25.96 5.12
C ALA A 127 -6.84 -26.42 4.59
N ILE A 128 -7.67 -25.46 4.17
CA ILE A 128 -8.93 -25.68 3.47
C ILE A 128 -8.98 -24.77 2.24
N SER A 129 -9.70 -25.21 1.19
CA SER A 129 -9.92 -24.37 0.03
C SER A 129 -11.02 -23.32 0.29
N LEU A 130 -10.99 -22.21 -0.48
CA LEU A 130 -12.10 -21.25 -0.47
C LEU A 130 -13.42 -21.92 -0.82
N ALA A 131 -13.43 -22.81 -1.82
CA ALA A 131 -14.62 -23.53 -2.23
C ALA A 131 -15.17 -24.42 -1.10
N GLU A 132 -14.31 -25.09 -0.33
CA GLU A 132 -14.75 -25.88 0.83
C GLU A 132 -15.30 -24.98 1.94
N LEU A 133 -14.65 -23.84 2.22
CA LEU A 133 -15.15 -22.86 3.19
C LEU A 133 -16.54 -22.34 2.78
N ASP A 134 -16.71 -21.96 1.51
CA ASP A 134 -18.00 -21.48 0.99
C ASP A 134 -19.11 -22.54 1.13
N ARG A 135 -18.78 -23.81 0.87
CA ARG A 135 -19.74 -24.91 1.06
C ARG A 135 -20.14 -25.07 2.54
N ILE A 136 -19.18 -25.04 3.45
CA ILE A 136 -19.46 -25.11 4.90
C ILE A 136 -20.28 -23.89 5.33
N ALA A 137 -19.99 -22.71 4.83
CA ALA A 137 -20.71 -21.48 5.13
C ALA A 137 -22.16 -21.53 4.61
N ALA A 138 -22.39 -22.07 3.40
CA ALA A 138 -23.73 -22.24 2.83
C ALA A 138 -24.60 -23.15 3.70
N ASP A 139 -24.03 -24.20 4.27
CA ASP A 139 -24.71 -25.17 5.16
C ASP A 139 -24.78 -24.68 6.62
N THR A 140 -24.28 -23.48 6.92
CA THR A 140 -24.24 -22.94 8.28
C THR A 140 -25.14 -21.71 8.38
N PRO A 141 -26.22 -21.74 9.20
CA PRO A 141 -27.00 -20.54 9.44
C PRO A 141 -26.17 -19.48 10.14
N PRO A 142 -26.45 -18.19 9.91
CA PRO A 142 -25.80 -17.11 10.65
C PRO A 142 -25.96 -17.35 12.16
N GLY A 143 -24.84 -17.25 12.88
CA GLY A 143 -24.86 -17.36 14.34
C GLY A 143 -25.34 -16.05 14.97
N PRO A 144 -25.64 -16.03 16.29
CA PRO A 144 -25.84 -14.80 16.99
C PRO A 144 -24.56 -13.95 16.87
N ASN A 145 -24.72 -12.66 16.55
CA ASN A 145 -23.65 -11.67 16.54
C ASN A 145 -23.22 -11.35 17.97
N ASP A 146 -22.75 -12.34 18.70
CA ASP A 146 -22.21 -12.15 20.03
C ASP A 146 -20.74 -11.73 19.88
N PRO A 147 -20.33 -10.58 20.39
CA PRO A 147 -18.94 -10.09 20.23
C PRO A 147 -17.99 -11.10 20.88
N ARG A 148 -17.22 -11.77 20.07
CA ARG A 148 -16.34 -12.89 20.46
C ARG A 148 -14.93 -12.47 20.84
N GLY A 149 -14.73 -11.20 21.18
CA GLY A 149 -13.45 -10.63 21.52
C GLY A 149 -12.95 -9.63 20.47
N PRO A 150 -11.87 -8.86 20.79
CA PRO A 150 -11.32 -7.89 19.84
C PRO A 150 -10.70 -8.58 18.64
N ALA A 151 -11.00 -8.08 17.46
CA ALA A 151 -10.32 -8.52 16.24
C ALA A 151 -8.86 -8.10 16.25
N LEU A 152 -8.00 -8.94 15.70
CA LEU A 152 -6.60 -8.63 15.47
C LEU A 152 -6.23 -8.96 14.02
N TYR A 153 -5.87 -7.95 13.25
CA TYR A 153 -5.27 -8.13 11.94
C TYR A 153 -3.74 -8.04 12.07
N LEU A 154 -3.04 -9.13 11.77
CA LEU A 154 -1.59 -9.14 11.60
C LEU A 154 -1.25 -8.79 10.16
N PHE A 155 -0.88 -7.54 9.94
CA PHE A 155 -0.54 -7.02 8.63
C PHE A 155 0.97 -7.18 8.39
N TYR A 156 1.37 -8.17 7.60
CA TYR A 156 2.79 -8.46 7.39
C TYR A 156 3.45 -7.50 6.42
N THR A 157 4.59 -6.95 6.84
CA THR A 157 5.44 -6.11 5.98
C THR A 157 6.45 -6.96 5.24
N GLY A 158 6.61 -6.71 3.94
CA GLY A 158 7.73 -7.23 3.15
C GLY A 158 9.01 -6.47 3.50
N GLY A 159 9.68 -6.87 4.58
CA GLY A 159 10.91 -6.22 5.00
C GLY A 159 11.99 -6.32 3.91
N THR A 160 12.50 -5.17 3.45
CA THR A 160 13.65 -5.11 2.53
C THR A 160 14.97 -5.52 3.20
N THR A 161 14.98 -5.65 4.54
CA THR A 161 16.19 -5.81 5.35
C THR A 161 16.16 -7.01 6.30
N GLY A 162 15.07 -7.79 6.37
CA GLY A 162 14.98 -8.87 7.34
C GLY A 162 13.73 -9.72 7.19
N GLU A 163 13.46 -10.56 8.17
CA GLU A 163 12.25 -11.37 8.25
C GLU A 163 10.98 -10.51 8.24
N PRO A 164 9.87 -11.00 7.67
CA PRO A 164 8.59 -10.32 7.72
C PRO A 164 8.16 -10.04 9.16
N LYS A 165 7.54 -8.88 9.40
CA LYS A 165 7.02 -8.49 10.71
C LYS A 165 5.51 -8.38 10.65
N GLY A 166 4.82 -9.01 11.60
CA GLY A 166 3.38 -8.88 11.76
C GLY A 166 3.03 -7.61 12.54
N VAL A 167 2.53 -6.61 11.85
CA VAL A 167 2.02 -5.37 12.45
C VAL A 167 0.66 -5.66 13.09
N MET A 168 0.49 -5.35 14.36
CA MET A 168 -0.77 -5.59 15.10
C MET A 168 -1.73 -4.42 14.91
N LEU A 169 -2.82 -4.67 14.19
CA LEU A 169 -3.92 -3.73 14.01
C LEU A 169 -5.18 -4.30 14.68
N HIS A 170 -5.53 -3.77 15.84
CA HIS A 170 -6.78 -4.12 16.52
C HIS A 170 -7.95 -3.26 16.01
N ASP A 171 -9.16 -3.54 16.46
CA ASP A 171 -10.38 -2.79 16.14
C ASP A 171 -10.17 -1.27 16.21
N ARG A 172 -9.45 -0.76 17.22
CA ARG A 172 -9.15 0.68 17.34
C ARG A 172 -8.47 1.23 16.09
N SER A 173 -7.41 0.57 15.63
CA SER A 173 -6.62 1.03 14.48
C SER A 173 -7.39 0.86 13.18
N LEU A 174 -8.10 -0.26 13.03
CA LEU A 174 -8.93 -0.56 11.84
C LEU A 174 -10.11 0.41 11.71
N LEU A 175 -10.81 0.70 12.83
CA LEU A 175 -11.89 1.69 12.87
C LEU A 175 -11.38 3.09 12.57
N ALA A 176 -10.26 3.49 13.19
CA ALA A 176 -9.65 4.79 12.93
C ALA A 176 -9.24 4.94 11.46
N ASN A 177 -8.64 3.89 10.86
CA ASN A 177 -8.32 3.88 9.43
C ASN A 177 -9.58 4.02 8.58
N ALA A 178 -10.63 3.22 8.83
CA ALA A 178 -11.88 3.30 8.08
C ALA A 178 -12.54 4.68 8.19
N TRP A 179 -12.56 5.27 9.39
CA TRP A 179 -13.09 6.62 9.61
C TRP A 179 -12.26 7.68 8.90
N ALA A 180 -10.93 7.66 9.03
CA ALA A 180 -10.05 8.59 8.35
C ALA A 180 -10.24 8.52 6.82
N CYS A 181 -10.20 7.32 6.23
CA CYS A 181 -10.46 7.14 4.81
C CYS A 181 -11.89 7.51 4.39
N SER A 182 -12.87 7.40 5.29
CA SER A 182 -14.24 7.83 4.98
C SER A 182 -14.42 9.35 4.95
N THR A 183 -13.48 10.13 5.50
CA THR A 183 -13.51 11.60 5.39
C THR A 183 -13.01 12.12 4.04
N TRP A 184 -12.45 11.25 3.20
CA TRP A 184 -12.04 11.62 1.85
C TRP A 184 -13.26 11.99 1.01
N ALA A 185 -13.05 12.78 -0.02
CA ALA A 185 -14.12 13.22 -0.91
C ALA A 185 -14.58 12.11 -1.87
N TRP A 186 -15.21 11.06 -1.32
CA TRP A 186 -15.79 9.98 -2.11
C TRP A 186 -16.85 10.55 -3.07
N PRO A 187 -16.69 10.42 -4.38
CA PRO A 187 -17.73 10.84 -5.31
C PRO A 187 -19.04 10.08 -5.06
N PRO A 188 -20.20 10.72 -5.31
CA PRO A 188 -21.48 9.99 -5.28
C PRO A 188 -21.46 8.81 -6.24
N ASP A 189 -22.13 7.72 -5.86
CA ASP A 189 -22.26 6.50 -6.67
C ASP A 189 -20.94 5.91 -7.16
N THR A 190 -19.88 6.03 -6.34
CA THR A 190 -18.54 5.50 -6.65
C THR A 190 -18.60 4.03 -7.05
N HIS A 191 -18.07 3.72 -8.24
CA HIS A 191 -17.75 2.37 -8.69
C HIS A 191 -16.23 2.25 -8.74
N PHE A 192 -15.67 1.53 -7.78
CA PHE A 192 -14.24 1.52 -7.47
C PHE A 192 -13.56 0.28 -8.02
N LEU A 193 -12.58 0.44 -8.92
CA LEU A 193 -11.79 -0.66 -9.46
C LEU A 193 -10.60 -1.00 -8.55
N ILE A 194 -10.47 -2.27 -8.19
CA ILE A 194 -9.31 -2.84 -7.49
C ILE A 194 -8.60 -3.83 -8.41
N THR A 195 -7.33 -3.53 -8.71
CA THR A 195 -6.43 -4.37 -9.51
C THR A 195 -5.20 -4.84 -8.74
N THR A 196 -5.11 -4.44 -7.47
CA THR A 196 -4.00 -4.74 -6.55
C THR A 196 -4.42 -5.77 -5.49
N PRO A 197 -3.47 -6.51 -4.89
CA PRO A 197 -3.79 -7.46 -3.83
C PRO A 197 -4.57 -6.85 -2.67
N MET A 198 -5.66 -7.49 -2.28
CA MET A 198 -6.49 -7.07 -1.15
C MET A 198 -5.86 -7.36 0.22
N SER A 199 -4.73 -8.07 0.25
CA SER A 199 -3.92 -8.31 1.45
C SER A 199 -3.23 -7.05 2.00
N HIS A 200 -3.29 -5.92 1.27
CA HIS A 200 -2.62 -4.66 1.59
C HIS A 200 -3.60 -3.47 1.56
N ALA A 201 -3.09 -2.28 1.29
CA ALA A 201 -3.82 -1.01 1.31
C ALA A 201 -5.21 -1.08 0.66
N ALA A 202 -5.32 -1.69 -0.52
CA ALA A 202 -6.58 -1.78 -1.26
C ALA A 202 -7.69 -2.51 -0.49
N GLY A 203 -7.36 -3.58 0.25
CA GLY A 203 -8.35 -4.31 1.06
C GLY A 203 -8.94 -3.44 2.18
N LEU A 204 -8.14 -2.55 2.76
CA LEU A 204 -8.58 -1.62 3.82
C LEU A 204 -9.39 -0.44 3.27
N LEU A 205 -9.42 -0.22 1.94
CA LEU A 205 -10.28 0.79 1.30
C LEU A 205 -11.73 0.32 1.13
N VAL A 206 -11.99 -0.98 1.22
CA VAL A 206 -13.34 -1.52 0.99
C VAL A 206 -14.31 -1.03 2.07
N ALA A 207 -13.97 -1.16 3.35
CA ALA A 207 -14.86 -0.74 4.42
C ALA A 207 -15.25 0.76 4.35
N PRO A 208 -14.33 1.73 4.20
CA PRO A 208 -14.70 3.14 4.03
C PRO A 208 -15.56 3.38 2.77
N GLY A 209 -15.29 2.69 1.66
CA GLY A 209 -16.12 2.78 0.47
C GLY A 209 -17.55 2.29 0.70
N LEU A 210 -17.72 1.16 1.40
CA LEU A 210 -19.05 0.65 1.77
C LEU A 210 -19.84 1.65 2.64
N LEU A 211 -19.18 2.41 3.52
CA LEU A 211 -19.82 3.48 4.31
C LEU A 211 -20.44 4.54 3.40
N HIS A 212 -19.82 4.84 2.27
CA HIS A 212 -20.31 5.77 1.25
C HIS A 212 -21.27 5.15 0.24
N GLY A 213 -21.45 3.83 0.29
CA GLY A 213 -22.28 3.12 -0.66
C GLY A 213 -21.58 2.80 -1.98
N ALA A 214 -20.25 2.73 -1.98
CA ALA A 214 -19.48 2.38 -3.18
C ALA A 214 -19.69 0.92 -3.56
N GLY A 215 -19.67 0.64 -4.88
CA GLY A 215 -19.49 -0.69 -5.44
C GLY A 215 -18.03 -0.92 -5.82
N PHE A 216 -17.59 -2.17 -5.78
CA PHE A 216 -16.20 -2.53 -6.10
C PHE A 216 -16.17 -3.51 -7.27
N GLU A 217 -15.36 -3.19 -8.27
CA GLU A 217 -15.00 -4.11 -9.34
C GLU A 217 -13.62 -4.68 -9.08
N LEU A 218 -13.48 -6.00 -9.14
CA LEU A 218 -12.25 -6.70 -8.80
C LEU A 218 -11.67 -7.37 -10.05
N HIS A 219 -10.48 -6.93 -10.44
CA HIS A 219 -9.71 -7.55 -11.49
C HIS A 219 -8.53 -8.34 -10.91
N PRO A 220 -8.16 -9.49 -11.48
CA PRO A 220 -7.12 -10.36 -10.94
C PRO A 220 -5.73 -9.74 -10.96
N SER A 221 -5.49 -8.76 -11.84
CA SER A 221 -4.24 -8.04 -12.01
C SER A 221 -4.48 -6.71 -12.69
N PHE A 222 -3.48 -5.83 -12.62
CA PHE A 222 -3.46 -4.58 -13.38
C PHE A 222 -3.10 -4.86 -14.85
N ASP A 223 -3.92 -4.34 -15.74
CA ASP A 223 -3.69 -4.28 -17.17
C ASP A 223 -4.29 -2.98 -17.70
N PRO A 224 -3.53 -2.10 -18.40
CA PRO A 224 -4.03 -0.81 -18.87
C PRO A 224 -5.24 -0.91 -19.80
N ASP A 225 -5.29 -1.92 -20.69
CA ASP A 225 -6.43 -2.13 -21.58
C ASP A 225 -7.69 -2.44 -20.78
N HIS A 226 -7.60 -3.34 -19.80
CA HIS A 226 -8.71 -3.69 -18.94
C HIS A 226 -9.18 -2.53 -18.05
N VAL A 227 -8.25 -1.67 -17.58
CA VAL A 227 -8.60 -0.47 -16.82
C VAL A 227 -9.37 0.52 -17.68
N ILE A 228 -8.91 0.76 -18.93
CA ILE A 228 -9.59 1.63 -19.87
C ILE A 228 -10.99 1.09 -20.19
N ASP A 229 -11.11 -0.21 -20.50
CA ASP A 229 -12.41 -0.85 -20.78
C ASP A 229 -13.37 -0.75 -19.59
N ALA A 230 -12.88 -0.94 -18.37
CA ALA A 230 -13.70 -0.82 -17.17
C ALA A 230 -14.24 0.59 -16.95
N ILE A 231 -13.46 1.63 -17.28
CA ILE A 231 -13.90 3.02 -17.21
C ILE A 231 -14.89 3.35 -18.34
N GLU A 232 -14.56 2.99 -19.60
CA GLU A 232 -15.39 3.32 -20.76
C GLU A 232 -16.71 2.57 -20.81
N ARG A 233 -16.74 1.28 -20.36
CA ARG A 233 -17.85 0.36 -20.63
C ARG A 233 -18.56 -0.14 -19.39
N ASP A 234 -17.83 -0.38 -18.30
CA ASP A 234 -18.40 -0.95 -17.09
C ASP A 234 -18.77 0.11 -16.03
N GLY A 235 -18.48 1.40 -16.33
CA GLY A 235 -18.84 2.55 -15.50
C GLY A 235 -18.00 2.70 -14.23
N VAL A 236 -16.77 2.19 -14.26
CA VAL A 236 -15.80 2.46 -13.19
C VAL A 236 -15.51 3.96 -13.11
N SER A 237 -15.63 4.52 -11.93
CA SER A 237 -15.44 5.95 -11.67
C SER A 237 -14.29 6.28 -10.74
N ALA A 238 -13.70 5.27 -10.09
CA ALA A 238 -12.57 5.44 -9.18
C ALA A 238 -11.64 4.24 -9.20
N THR A 239 -10.36 4.46 -8.87
CA THR A 239 -9.38 3.37 -8.73
C THR A 239 -8.25 3.74 -7.78
N PHE A 240 -7.54 2.72 -7.26
CA PHE A 240 -6.27 2.86 -6.55
C PHE A 240 -5.13 2.30 -7.40
N VAL A 241 -4.08 3.09 -7.60
CA VAL A 241 -2.90 2.71 -8.37
C VAL A 241 -1.61 3.06 -7.62
N VAL A 242 -0.56 2.28 -7.84
CA VAL A 242 0.79 2.71 -7.49
C VAL A 242 1.40 3.51 -8.66
N PRO A 243 2.42 4.36 -8.43
CA PRO A 243 2.97 5.22 -9.49
C PRO A 243 3.34 4.48 -10.78
N THR A 244 3.93 3.29 -10.69
CA THR A 244 4.28 2.48 -11.89
C THR A 244 3.06 2.06 -12.71
N MET A 245 1.93 1.77 -12.07
CA MET A 245 0.67 1.48 -12.74
C MET A 245 0.09 2.73 -13.41
N LEU A 246 0.13 3.87 -12.71
CA LEU A 246 -0.28 5.14 -13.30
C LEU A 246 0.54 5.46 -14.54
N TYR A 247 1.87 5.29 -14.48
CA TYR A 247 2.74 5.57 -15.63
C TYR A 247 2.46 4.62 -16.79
N ALA A 248 2.26 3.34 -16.53
CA ALA A 248 1.88 2.37 -17.57
C ALA A 248 0.56 2.75 -18.24
N LEU A 249 -0.42 3.27 -17.49
CA LEU A 249 -1.66 3.77 -18.06
C LEU A 249 -1.42 5.04 -18.91
N LEU A 250 -0.61 6.00 -18.43
CA LEU A 250 -0.30 7.24 -19.13
C LEU A 250 0.48 7.00 -20.45
N ASP A 251 1.31 5.96 -20.50
CA ASP A 251 2.10 5.61 -21.68
C ASP A 251 1.33 4.69 -22.65
N HIS A 252 0.12 4.27 -22.27
CA HIS A 252 -0.66 3.37 -23.09
C HIS A 252 -1.26 4.06 -24.31
N PRO A 253 -1.06 3.57 -25.55
CA PRO A 253 -1.47 4.28 -26.77
C PRO A 253 -2.99 4.51 -26.87
N ARG A 254 -3.81 3.62 -26.28
CA ARG A 254 -5.27 3.79 -26.27
C ARG A 254 -5.74 4.96 -25.40
N LEU A 255 -4.98 5.37 -24.38
CA LEU A 255 -5.44 6.40 -23.44
C LEU A 255 -5.83 7.72 -24.11
N LEU A 256 -5.07 8.11 -25.15
CA LEU A 256 -5.34 9.38 -25.88
C LEU A 256 -6.65 9.37 -26.68
N ALA A 257 -7.17 8.19 -27.01
CA ALA A 257 -8.41 8.03 -27.77
C ALA A 257 -9.59 7.56 -26.90
N ALA A 258 -9.30 7.16 -25.65
CA ALA A 258 -10.27 6.62 -24.71
C ALA A 258 -11.13 7.73 -24.08
N ASP A 259 -12.40 7.43 -23.85
CA ASP A 259 -13.27 8.30 -23.06
C ASP A 259 -13.08 8.05 -21.56
N MET A 260 -12.26 8.89 -20.94
CA MET A 260 -11.98 8.83 -19.51
C MET A 260 -12.90 9.73 -18.67
N SER A 261 -13.93 10.32 -19.26
CA SER A 261 -14.83 11.29 -18.60
C SER A 261 -15.62 10.69 -17.42
N GLY A 262 -15.79 9.35 -17.41
CA GLY A 262 -16.38 8.61 -16.29
C GLY A 262 -15.48 8.52 -15.06
N LEU A 263 -14.17 8.72 -15.21
CA LEU A 263 -13.21 8.62 -14.11
C LEU A 263 -13.22 9.90 -13.26
N ASN A 264 -13.65 9.78 -12.01
CA ASN A 264 -13.81 10.92 -11.11
C ASN A 264 -12.76 10.95 -10.00
N TRP A 265 -12.09 9.82 -9.73
CA TRP A 265 -11.15 9.74 -8.63
C TRP A 265 -10.07 8.68 -8.84
N VAL A 266 -8.82 9.09 -8.76
CA VAL A 266 -7.64 8.21 -8.81
C VAL A 266 -6.83 8.39 -7.53
N LEU A 267 -6.91 7.41 -6.65
CA LEU A 267 -6.03 7.34 -5.50
C LEU A 267 -4.69 6.79 -5.93
N TYR A 268 -3.61 7.45 -5.52
CA TYR A 268 -2.27 6.89 -5.72
C TYR A 268 -1.41 7.06 -4.48
N GLY A 269 -0.43 6.18 -4.31
CA GLY A 269 0.47 6.20 -3.15
C GLY A 269 1.35 4.96 -3.07
N ALA A 270 1.74 4.59 -1.85
CA ALA A 270 2.61 3.45 -1.51
C ALA A 270 4.05 3.54 -2.04
N ALA A 271 4.36 4.52 -2.90
CA ALA A 271 5.70 4.83 -3.40
C ALA A 271 5.76 6.31 -3.80
N PRO A 272 6.96 6.92 -3.86
CA PRO A 272 7.13 8.25 -4.40
C PRO A 272 6.70 8.32 -5.88
N ALA A 273 6.04 9.41 -6.27
CA ALA A 273 5.65 9.68 -7.64
C ALA A 273 6.46 10.85 -8.23
N ASP A 274 6.73 10.80 -9.53
CA ASP A 274 7.42 11.87 -10.26
C ASP A 274 6.45 13.04 -10.52
N PRO A 275 6.74 14.26 -10.05
CA PRO A 275 5.89 15.43 -10.26
C PRO A 275 5.57 15.71 -11.74
N THR A 276 6.53 15.44 -12.65
CA THR A 276 6.34 15.62 -14.10
C THR A 276 5.28 14.66 -14.64
N ARG A 277 5.31 13.40 -14.18
CA ARG A 277 4.32 12.39 -14.54
C ARG A 277 2.95 12.67 -13.93
N LEU A 278 2.91 13.22 -12.71
CA LEU A 278 1.68 13.66 -12.07
C LEU A 278 1.05 14.86 -12.81
N ALA A 279 1.86 15.83 -13.24
CA ALA A 279 1.41 16.93 -14.09
C ALA A 279 0.86 16.41 -15.44
N GLN A 280 1.50 15.40 -16.04
CA GLN A 280 0.98 14.71 -17.22
C GLN A 280 -0.37 14.04 -16.94
N ALA A 281 -0.48 13.30 -15.84
CA ALA A 281 -1.73 12.65 -15.44
C ALA A 281 -2.85 13.66 -15.22
N HIS A 282 -2.57 14.77 -14.54
CA HIS A 282 -3.54 15.84 -14.34
C HIS A 282 -4.05 16.45 -15.68
N ARG A 283 -3.17 16.62 -16.66
CA ARG A 283 -3.57 17.13 -18.00
C ARG A 283 -4.42 16.13 -18.79
N LEU A 284 -4.12 14.81 -18.69
CA LEU A 284 -4.80 13.78 -19.47
C LEU A 284 -6.09 13.28 -18.82
N LEU A 285 -6.11 13.16 -17.51
CA LEU A 285 -7.23 12.59 -16.75
C LEU A 285 -8.09 13.66 -16.06
N GLY A 286 -7.63 14.91 -16.02
CA GLY A 286 -8.31 15.99 -15.29
C GLY A 286 -7.96 16.02 -13.79
N PRO A 287 -8.70 16.82 -12.98
CA PRO A 287 -8.44 17.03 -11.55
C PRO A 287 -8.98 15.87 -10.69
N VAL A 288 -8.56 14.64 -11.00
CA VAL A 288 -9.06 13.41 -10.36
C VAL A 288 -8.06 12.76 -9.41
N LEU A 289 -6.82 13.27 -9.37
CA LEU A 289 -5.74 12.66 -8.60
C LEU A 289 -5.86 12.96 -7.10
N SER A 290 -5.64 11.97 -6.26
CA SER A 290 -5.53 12.11 -4.80
C SER A 290 -4.38 11.26 -4.30
N GLN A 291 -3.39 11.87 -3.65
CA GLN A 291 -2.28 11.14 -3.07
C GLN A 291 -2.56 10.80 -1.62
N HIS A 292 -2.18 9.58 -1.23
CA HIS A 292 -2.26 9.10 0.13
C HIS A 292 -0.93 8.54 0.59
N TYR A 293 -0.51 8.92 1.78
CA TYR A 293 0.66 8.36 2.43
C TYR A 293 0.24 7.62 3.70
N GLY A 294 0.85 6.47 3.88
CA GLY A 294 0.73 5.60 5.02
C GLY A 294 1.67 4.42 4.88
N GLN A 295 1.78 3.64 5.93
CA GLN A 295 2.56 2.40 5.95
C GLN A 295 1.80 1.33 6.72
N ALA A 296 2.29 0.08 6.75
CA ALA A 296 1.59 -1.00 7.44
C ALA A 296 1.31 -0.67 8.92
N GLU A 297 2.24 0.00 9.56
CA GLU A 297 2.20 0.44 10.95
C GLU A 297 1.17 1.55 11.24
N ALA A 298 0.73 2.26 10.18
CA ALA A 298 -0.30 3.28 10.22
C ALA A 298 -0.93 3.40 8.81
N PRO A 299 -1.96 2.55 8.49
CA PRO A 299 -2.36 2.32 7.12
C PRO A 299 -3.07 3.52 6.47
N ASN A 300 -2.82 3.71 5.18
CA ASN A 300 -3.53 4.54 4.21
C ASN A 300 -3.62 6.05 4.51
N ALA A 301 -3.85 6.46 5.75
CA ALA A 301 -4.44 7.77 6.05
C ALA A 301 -3.59 8.61 7.01
N LEU A 302 -2.27 8.68 6.81
CA LEU A 302 -1.41 9.60 7.57
C LEU A 302 -1.48 11.02 7.00
N THR A 303 -1.30 11.15 5.68
CA THR A 303 -1.45 12.42 4.98
C THR A 303 -2.25 12.24 3.69
N VAL A 304 -2.80 13.33 3.19
CA VAL A 304 -3.53 13.39 1.94
C VAL A 304 -3.18 14.66 1.16
N LEU A 305 -3.04 14.53 -0.16
CA LEU A 305 -3.07 15.63 -1.10
C LEU A 305 -4.33 15.47 -1.95
N ASP A 306 -5.31 16.34 -1.75
CA ASP A 306 -6.62 16.29 -2.40
C ASP A 306 -6.55 16.63 -3.89
N PRO A 307 -7.54 16.23 -4.72
CA PRO A 307 -7.60 16.61 -6.14
C PRO A 307 -7.52 18.13 -6.37
N ALA A 308 -8.15 18.93 -5.52
CA ALA A 308 -8.09 20.38 -5.61
C ALA A 308 -6.70 20.98 -5.31
N GLN A 309 -5.83 20.23 -4.65
CA GLN A 309 -4.45 20.60 -4.31
C GLN A 309 -3.45 20.13 -5.35
N HIS A 310 -3.83 19.18 -6.22
CA HIS A 310 -3.04 18.75 -7.37
C HIS A 310 -3.08 19.86 -8.45
N ARG A 311 -2.36 20.94 -8.19
CA ARG A 311 -2.17 22.01 -9.16
C ARG A 311 -0.96 21.69 -10.03
N ASP A 312 -0.82 22.41 -11.15
CA ASP A 312 0.37 22.32 -12.01
C ASP A 312 1.55 23.06 -11.33
N ASP A 313 1.78 22.73 -10.07
CA ASP A 313 2.84 23.23 -9.21
C ASP A 313 3.72 22.05 -8.78
N PRO A 314 4.97 21.97 -9.26
CA PRO A 314 5.90 20.88 -8.94
C PRO A 314 6.12 20.69 -7.43
N HIS A 315 6.01 21.75 -6.64
CA HIS A 315 6.17 21.68 -5.19
C HIS A 315 4.99 20.92 -4.55
N ALA A 316 3.75 21.28 -4.89
CA ALA A 316 2.59 20.56 -4.40
C ALA A 316 2.58 19.10 -4.88
N LEU A 317 2.89 18.85 -6.15
CA LEU A 317 2.96 17.51 -6.75
C LEU A 317 4.10 16.65 -6.16
N GLY A 318 5.18 17.26 -5.64
CA GLY A 318 6.25 16.57 -4.93
C GLY A 318 5.94 16.21 -3.47
N SER A 319 4.84 16.75 -2.92
CA SER A 319 4.44 16.52 -1.53
C SER A 319 3.55 15.29 -1.38
N CYS A 320 3.45 14.74 -0.17
CA CYS A 320 2.44 13.75 0.20
C CYS A 320 1.20 14.41 0.88
N GLY A 321 1.06 15.74 0.79
CA GLY A 321 -0.07 16.49 1.30
C GLY A 321 0.05 16.89 2.77
N ARG A 322 -1.09 16.97 3.44
CA ARG A 322 -1.21 17.42 4.84
C ARG A 322 -1.67 16.30 5.75
N PRO A 323 -1.39 16.40 7.07
CA PRO A 323 -1.88 15.44 8.05
C PRO A 323 -3.40 15.29 7.99
N MET A 324 -3.87 14.04 8.11
CA MET A 324 -5.29 13.75 8.25
C MET A 324 -5.82 14.19 9.62
N PRO A 325 -7.10 14.55 9.74
CA PRO A 325 -7.72 14.82 11.02
C PRO A 325 -7.51 13.69 12.03
N GLY A 326 -7.05 14.02 13.24
CA GLY A 326 -6.73 13.04 14.29
C GLY A 326 -5.36 12.38 14.16
N VAL A 327 -4.55 12.77 13.17
CA VAL A 327 -3.15 12.38 13.04
C VAL A 327 -2.27 13.54 13.48
N GLU A 328 -1.44 13.32 14.49
CA GLU A 328 -0.39 14.24 14.89
C GLU A 328 0.91 13.85 14.16
N ILE A 329 1.62 14.85 13.64
CA ILE A 329 2.89 14.66 12.95
C ILE A 329 3.97 15.51 13.62
N ALA A 330 5.14 14.92 13.80
CA ALA A 330 6.36 15.60 14.21
C ALA A 330 7.50 15.24 13.26
N LEU A 331 8.38 16.21 12.99
CA LEU A 331 9.68 15.96 12.36
C LEU A 331 10.74 16.03 13.44
N LEU A 332 11.41 14.91 13.72
CA LEU A 332 12.33 14.75 14.83
C LEU A 332 13.77 14.54 14.34
N ASP A 333 14.72 15.10 15.10
CA ASP A 333 16.15 14.81 14.91
C ASP A 333 16.54 13.47 15.58
N LEU A 334 17.80 13.06 15.44
CA LEU A 334 18.34 11.83 16.04
C LEU A 334 18.30 11.80 17.59
N HIS A 335 17.97 12.91 18.22
CA HIS A 335 17.84 13.05 19.68
C HIS A 335 16.37 13.15 20.12
N GLY A 336 15.42 12.93 19.21
CA GLY A 336 13.98 13.03 19.48
C GLY A 336 13.47 14.46 19.67
N ARG A 337 14.21 15.49 19.23
CA ARG A 337 13.82 16.90 19.32
C ARG A 337 13.22 17.36 18.00
N HIS A 338 12.22 18.22 18.06
CA HIS A 338 11.62 18.81 16.86
C HIS A 338 12.68 19.59 16.06
N VAL A 339 12.76 19.35 14.77
CA VAL A 339 13.59 20.12 13.85
C VAL A 339 12.96 21.49 13.56
N PRO A 340 13.74 22.53 13.22
CA PRO A 340 13.21 23.80 12.74
C PRO A 340 12.32 23.65 11.52
N ALA A 341 11.36 24.57 11.32
CA ALA A 341 10.52 24.59 10.12
C ALA A 341 11.35 24.61 8.84
N GLY A 342 11.00 23.80 7.87
CA GLY A 342 11.71 23.65 6.61
C GLY A 342 12.93 22.74 6.64
N GLU A 343 13.41 22.34 7.82
CA GLU A 343 14.52 21.39 7.94
C GLU A 343 14.06 19.93 7.87
N PRO A 344 14.91 19.03 7.36
CA PRO A 344 14.57 17.61 7.30
C PRO A 344 14.66 16.97 8.69
N GLY A 345 13.68 16.08 8.98
CA GLY A 345 13.66 15.27 10.18
C GLY A 345 12.97 13.95 9.92
N GLU A 346 13.10 13.00 10.86
CA GLU A 346 12.30 11.79 10.80
C GLU A 346 10.82 12.13 10.96
N LEU A 347 10.00 11.63 10.04
CA LEU A 347 8.54 11.74 10.15
C LEU A 347 8.07 10.81 11.25
N CYS A 348 7.61 11.37 12.36
CA CYS A 348 7.04 10.64 13.47
C CYS A 348 5.56 10.95 13.59
N VAL A 349 4.74 9.95 13.93
CA VAL A 349 3.29 10.10 13.92
C VAL A 349 2.65 9.56 15.19
N ARG A 350 1.55 10.19 15.59
CA ARG A 350 0.62 9.73 16.65
C ARG A 350 -0.79 9.75 16.12
N GLY A 351 -1.60 8.84 16.61
CA GLY A 351 -3.02 8.82 16.28
C GLY A 351 -3.63 7.45 16.52
N PRO A 352 -4.95 7.36 16.53
CA PRO A 352 -5.65 6.11 16.83
C PRO A 352 -5.45 5.02 15.79
N LEU A 353 -5.02 5.38 14.56
CA LEU A 353 -4.75 4.44 13.47
C LEU A 353 -3.37 3.78 13.57
N VAL A 354 -2.49 4.26 14.47
CA VAL A 354 -1.17 3.67 14.69
C VAL A 354 -1.31 2.27 15.30
N MET A 355 -0.46 1.35 14.86
CA MET A 355 -0.38 -0.03 15.35
C MET A 355 -0.22 -0.12 16.87
N ASP A 356 -0.56 -1.28 17.43
CA ASP A 356 -0.27 -1.58 18.83
C ASP A 356 1.15 -2.16 19.04
N GLY A 357 1.86 -2.48 17.97
CA GLY A 357 3.23 -2.98 17.95
C GLY A 357 3.43 -4.09 16.94
N TYR A 358 4.59 -4.74 17.00
CA TYR A 358 4.90 -5.92 16.19
C TYR A 358 4.65 -7.20 16.97
N TRP A 359 3.97 -8.15 16.34
CA TRP A 359 3.64 -9.46 16.93
C TRP A 359 4.89 -10.20 17.39
N ASN A 360 4.91 -10.61 18.67
CA ASN A 360 6.03 -11.32 19.31
C ASN A 360 7.41 -10.62 19.18
N LYS A 361 7.45 -9.29 18.97
CA LYS A 361 8.70 -8.53 18.80
C LYS A 361 8.71 -7.28 19.70
N PRO A 362 8.78 -7.45 21.04
CA PRO A 362 8.66 -6.33 21.98
C PRO A 362 9.80 -5.31 21.86
N GLU A 363 11.03 -5.74 21.63
CA GLU A 363 12.17 -4.83 21.46
C GLU A 363 12.02 -3.94 20.21
N GLN A 364 11.60 -4.53 19.10
CA GLN A 364 11.37 -3.78 17.85
C GLN A 364 10.16 -2.86 17.97
N THR A 365 9.16 -3.26 18.75
CA THR A 365 8.00 -2.43 19.10
C THR A 365 8.43 -1.22 19.91
N ALA A 366 9.25 -1.41 20.94
CA ALA A 366 9.76 -0.33 21.78
C ALA A 366 10.55 0.72 20.95
N ILE A 367 11.37 0.26 20.00
CA ILE A 367 12.11 1.15 19.10
C ILE A 367 11.14 1.91 18.17
N ALA A 368 10.19 1.19 17.56
CA ALA A 368 9.28 1.80 16.59
C ALA A 368 8.28 2.78 17.23
N LEU A 369 7.96 2.61 18.52
CA LEU A 369 7.00 3.45 19.26
C LEU A 369 7.67 4.29 20.36
N ASP A 370 8.97 4.59 20.20
CA ASP A 370 9.73 5.33 21.22
C ASP A 370 9.14 6.72 21.47
N GLY A 371 9.21 7.18 22.70
CA GLY A 371 8.66 8.46 23.13
C GLY A 371 7.15 8.61 22.88
N GLY A 372 6.42 7.51 22.57
CA GLY A 372 5.00 7.50 22.23
C GLY A 372 4.71 8.01 20.81
N TRP A 373 5.71 8.06 19.95
CA TRP A 373 5.61 8.32 18.53
C TRP A 373 5.87 7.05 17.74
N LEU A 374 5.12 6.83 16.68
CA LEU A 374 5.54 5.87 15.65
C LEU A 374 6.65 6.53 14.82
N HIS A 375 7.85 5.98 14.91
CA HIS A 375 8.98 6.31 14.06
C HIS A 375 8.81 5.63 12.71
N THR A 376 8.49 6.42 11.66
CA THR A 376 8.16 5.85 10.34
C THR A 376 9.39 5.34 9.59
N GLY A 377 10.56 5.81 9.97
CA GLY A 377 11.80 5.60 9.22
C GLY A 377 11.87 6.39 7.92
N ASP A 378 10.90 7.25 7.64
CA ASP A 378 10.90 8.16 6.50
C ASP A 378 11.43 9.53 6.95
N VAL A 379 12.33 10.13 6.18
CA VAL A 379 12.79 11.50 6.36
C VAL A 379 11.88 12.41 5.55
N ALA A 380 11.38 13.45 6.19
CA ALA A 380 10.46 14.40 5.56
C ALA A 380 10.86 15.85 5.87
N ARG A 381 10.30 16.76 5.10
CA ARG A 381 10.33 18.21 5.32
C ARG A 381 8.91 18.75 5.27
N GLN A 382 8.59 19.69 6.15
CA GLN A 382 7.31 20.40 6.12
C GLN A 382 7.53 21.85 5.76
N ASP A 383 6.77 22.36 4.80
CA ASP A 383 6.84 23.76 4.40
C ASP A 383 5.93 24.68 5.24
N ASP A 384 6.00 25.98 4.98
CA ASP A 384 5.21 27.01 5.68
C ASP A 384 3.70 26.87 5.43
N THR A 385 3.30 26.16 4.39
CA THR A 385 1.89 25.87 4.09
C THR A 385 1.37 24.62 4.78
N GLY A 386 2.26 23.86 5.43
CA GLY A 386 1.96 22.60 6.10
C GLY A 386 1.99 21.37 5.18
N LEU A 387 2.42 21.52 3.92
CA LEU A 387 2.66 20.39 3.02
C LEU A 387 3.89 19.60 3.48
N ILE A 388 3.77 18.28 3.44
CA ILE A 388 4.84 17.34 3.83
C ILE A 388 5.41 16.71 2.57
N THR A 389 6.73 16.77 2.43
CA THR A 389 7.46 16.11 1.35
C THR A 389 8.34 15.03 1.94
N ILE A 390 8.12 13.76 1.54
CA ILE A 390 9.01 12.65 1.88
C ILE A 390 10.27 12.77 1.03
N ILE A 391 11.39 12.91 1.70
CA ILE A 391 12.69 13.08 1.06
C ILE A 391 13.30 11.73 0.75
N ASP A 392 13.38 10.84 1.77
CA ASP A 392 13.96 9.50 1.62
C ASP A 392 13.66 8.61 2.84
N ARG A 393 14.25 7.44 2.89
CA ARG A 393 14.28 6.56 4.05
C ARG A 393 15.55 6.77 4.87
N ILE A 394 15.46 6.78 6.20
CA ILE A 394 16.62 6.89 7.10
C ILE A 394 17.69 5.84 6.74
N LYS A 395 17.29 4.59 6.54
CA LYS A 395 18.18 3.47 6.21
C LYS A 395 18.83 3.56 4.83
N ASP A 396 18.30 4.38 3.94
CA ASP A 396 18.81 4.58 2.59
C ASP A 396 19.64 5.89 2.48
N THR A 397 19.65 6.72 3.53
CA THR A 397 20.47 7.93 3.62
C THR A 397 21.96 7.57 3.49
N ILE A 398 22.65 8.25 2.59
CA ILE A 398 24.10 8.08 2.35
C ILE A 398 24.85 9.03 3.26
N ILE A 399 25.71 8.50 4.11
CA ILE A 399 26.56 9.31 5.00
C ILE A 399 27.91 9.49 4.33
N THR A 400 28.06 10.61 3.64
CA THR A 400 29.27 10.91 2.87
C THR A 400 30.01 12.13 3.43
N GLY A 401 31.26 11.94 3.87
CA GLY A 401 32.07 13.03 4.46
C GLY A 401 31.45 13.69 5.69
N GLY A 402 30.62 12.94 6.45
CA GLY A 402 29.89 13.42 7.63
C GLY A 402 28.61 14.19 7.32
N PHE A 403 28.18 14.23 6.07
CA PHE A 403 26.92 14.83 5.64
C PHE A 403 25.91 13.77 5.19
N ASN A 404 24.64 14.04 5.44
CA ASN A 404 23.54 13.23 4.93
C ASN A 404 23.22 13.63 3.50
N VAL A 405 23.34 12.68 2.57
CA VAL A 405 22.85 12.80 1.19
C VAL A 405 21.68 11.85 1.03
N TYR A 406 20.57 12.40 0.61
CA TYR A 406 19.35 11.63 0.38
C TYR A 406 19.32 11.15 -1.08
N PRO A 407 19.35 9.83 -1.33
CA PRO A 407 19.32 9.25 -2.68
C PRO A 407 18.26 9.85 -3.59
N ARG A 408 17.06 10.09 -3.08
CA ARG A 408 15.95 10.66 -3.83
C ARG A 408 16.26 12.04 -4.40
N GLU A 409 16.93 12.90 -3.66
CA GLU A 409 17.31 14.24 -4.14
C GLU A 409 18.24 14.17 -5.35
N VAL A 410 19.11 13.16 -5.40
CA VAL A 410 20.02 12.90 -6.52
C VAL A 410 19.27 12.26 -7.69
N GLU A 411 18.36 11.31 -7.41
CA GLU A 411 17.49 10.69 -8.41
C GLU A 411 16.59 11.72 -9.10
N ASP A 412 15.99 12.64 -8.34
CA ASP A 412 15.17 13.73 -8.86
C ASP A 412 15.99 14.68 -9.74
N ALA A 413 17.22 15.00 -9.34
CA ALA A 413 18.11 15.78 -10.17
C ALA A 413 18.47 15.07 -11.49
N LEU A 414 18.78 13.77 -11.44
CA LEU A 414 19.05 12.95 -12.63
C LEU A 414 17.83 12.86 -13.55
N ALA A 415 16.63 12.72 -13.01
CA ALA A 415 15.39 12.64 -13.77
C ALA A 415 15.11 13.89 -14.62
N THR A 416 15.65 15.06 -14.25
CA THR A 416 15.53 16.28 -15.06
C THR A 416 16.43 16.28 -16.31
N HIS A 417 17.34 15.30 -16.45
CA HIS A 417 18.17 15.21 -17.65
C HIS A 417 17.39 14.52 -18.78
N PRO A 418 17.33 15.09 -20.00
CA PRO A 418 16.50 14.60 -21.09
C PRO A 418 16.78 13.15 -21.51
N ALA A 419 18.03 12.71 -21.35
CA ALA A 419 18.44 11.35 -21.72
C ALA A 419 18.10 10.29 -20.65
N VAL A 420 17.72 10.65 -19.42
CA VAL A 420 17.49 9.69 -18.33
C VAL A 420 16.08 9.16 -18.36
N ALA A 421 15.94 7.83 -18.43
CA ALA A 421 14.66 7.13 -18.29
C ALA A 421 14.35 6.75 -16.84
N ALA A 422 15.38 6.24 -16.14
CA ALA A 422 15.28 5.83 -14.73
C ALA A 422 16.65 5.90 -14.06
N SER A 423 16.67 6.08 -12.75
CA SER A 423 17.91 6.04 -11.96
C SER A 423 17.66 5.41 -10.60
N ALA A 424 18.72 4.85 -10.03
CA ALA A 424 18.77 4.39 -8.65
C ALA A 424 20.06 4.88 -8.01
N VAL A 425 19.95 5.58 -6.87
CA VAL A 425 21.08 6.14 -6.12
C VAL A 425 21.21 5.41 -4.78
N TYR A 426 22.42 5.09 -4.39
CA TYR A 426 22.73 4.34 -3.17
C TYR A 426 24.15 4.63 -2.70
N GLY A 427 24.40 4.38 -1.40
CA GLY A 427 25.75 4.49 -0.82
C GLY A 427 26.55 3.22 -1.10
N THR A 428 27.81 3.36 -1.48
CA THR A 428 28.80 2.28 -1.50
C THR A 428 29.94 2.62 -0.54
N PRO A 429 30.52 1.63 0.16
CA PRO A 429 31.63 1.89 1.07
C PRO A 429 32.79 2.60 0.35
N ASP A 430 33.31 3.65 0.98
CA ASP A 430 34.44 4.46 0.44
C ASP A 430 35.40 4.80 1.57
N PRO A 431 36.72 4.52 1.41
CA PRO A 431 37.68 4.74 2.47
C PRO A 431 37.94 6.22 2.81
N HIS A 432 37.59 7.15 1.91
CA HIS A 432 37.77 8.58 2.13
C HIS A 432 36.51 9.26 2.64
N TRP A 433 35.35 8.87 2.10
CA TRP A 433 34.07 9.52 2.38
C TRP A 433 33.21 8.77 3.40
N GLY A 434 33.60 7.54 3.83
CA GLY A 434 32.75 6.61 4.56
C GLY A 434 31.82 5.88 3.60
N GLU A 435 30.93 6.63 2.94
CA GLU A 435 30.14 6.16 1.80
C GLU A 435 30.30 7.11 0.60
N ALA A 436 30.44 6.55 -0.58
CA ALA A 436 30.37 7.29 -1.84
C ALA A 436 28.93 7.29 -2.38
N VAL A 437 28.46 8.44 -2.84
CA VAL A 437 27.21 8.53 -3.60
C VAL A 437 27.41 7.81 -4.93
N THR A 438 26.70 6.71 -5.13
CA THR A 438 26.76 5.88 -6.34
C THR A 438 25.41 5.89 -7.05
N ALA A 439 25.41 5.99 -8.36
CA ALA A 439 24.20 5.98 -9.18
C ALA A 439 24.27 4.91 -10.25
N THR A 440 23.14 4.21 -10.49
CA THR A 440 22.91 3.41 -11.70
C THR A 440 21.79 4.06 -12.51
N VAL A 441 22.05 4.33 -13.79
CA VAL A 441 21.17 5.10 -14.66
C VAL A 441 20.82 4.30 -15.91
N VAL A 442 19.54 4.32 -16.28
CA VAL A 442 19.00 3.79 -17.52
C VAL A 442 18.68 4.96 -18.44
N LEU A 443 19.24 4.94 -19.65
CA LEU A 443 18.96 5.98 -20.65
C LEU A 443 17.69 5.69 -21.44
N ARG A 444 17.06 6.75 -21.93
CA ARG A 444 15.92 6.62 -22.86
C ARG A 444 16.40 6.02 -24.18
N PRO A 445 15.54 5.23 -24.86
CA PRO A 445 15.88 4.68 -26.18
C PRO A 445 16.32 5.77 -27.17
N GLY A 446 17.47 5.55 -27.81
CA GLY A 446 18.04 6.48 -28.78
C GLY A 446 18.73 7.72 -28.20
N GLN A 447 18.72 7.90 -26.90
CA GLN A 447 19.43 9.00 -26.22
C GLN A 447 20.84 8.55 -25.81
N GLN A 448 21.76 9.51 -25.71
CA GLN A 448 23.13 9.29 -25.26
C GLN A 448 23.51 10.33 -24.19
N ALA A 449 24.18 9.89 -23.17
CA ALA A 449 24.84 10.70 -22.16
C ALA A 449 25.97 9.89 -21.55
N THR A 450 27.05 10.55 -21.20
CA THR A 450 28.17 9.92 -20.47
C THR A 450 27.94 9.98 -18.97
N PRO A 451 28.59 9.11 -18.17
CA PRO A 451 28.58 9.22 -16.71
C PRO A 451 29.04 10.61 -16.21
N ALA A 452 30.02 11.23 -16.91
CA ALA A 452 30.49 12.55 -16.58
C ALA A 452 29.42 13.63 -16.80
N ASP A 453 28.71 13.61 -17.92
CA ASP A 453 27.63 14.56 -18.22
C ASP A 453 26.55 14.52 -17.15
N LEU A 454 26.13 13.31 -16.74
CA LEU A 454 25.11 13.11 -15.71
C LEU A 454 25.59 13.55 -14.33
N THR A 455 26.83 13.26 -13.98
CA THR A 455 27.44 13.71 -12.72
C THR A 455 27.53 15.24 -12.66
N ASP A 456 27.97 15.89 -13.76
CA ASP A 456 28.03 17.34 -13.84
C ASP A 456 26.64 17.99 -13.82
N HIS A 457 25.64 17.34 -14.40
CA HIS A 457 24.26 17.77 -14.33
C HIS A 457 23.73 17.80 -12.89
N VAL A 458 24.01 16.76 -12.08
CA VAL A 458 23.67 16.75 -10.65
C VAL A 458 24.45 17.83 -9.91
N ARG A 459 25.76 17.94 -10.18
CA ARG A 459 26.65 18.95 -9.54
C ARG A 459 26.14 20.37 -9.76
N ALA A 460 25.72 20.69 -10.97
CA ALA A 460 25.20 22.00 -11.30
C ALA A 460 23.92 22.37 -10.57
N ARG A 461 23.08 21.37 -10.24
CA ARG A 461 21.76 21.57 -9.59
C ARG A 461 21.81 21.48 -8.08
N LYS A 462 22.60 20.57 -7.55
CA LYS A 462 22.59 20.22 -6.12
C LYS A 462 23.91 20.52 -5.42
N GLY A 463 24.99 20.71 -6.18
CA GLY A 463 26.33 20.92 -5.64
C GLY A 463 27.19 19.65 -5.62
N ALA A 464 28.48 19.82 -5.27
CA ALA A 464 29.46 18.75 -5.37
C ALA A 464 29.26 17.60 -4.39
N LEU A 465 28.60 17.85 -3.25
CA LEU A 465 28.31 16.83 -2.24
C LEU A 465 27.38 15.76 -2.78
N TRP A 466 26.29 16.15 -3.46
CA TRP A 466 25.28 15.27 -4.05
C TRP A 466 25.70 14.60 -5.35
N ALA A 467 26.73 15.14 -6.02
CA ALA A 467 27.21 14.59 -7.29
C ALA A 467 27.74 13.17 -7.09
N PRO A 468 27.21 12.18 -7.84
CA PRO A 468 27.70 10.81 -7.76
C PRO A 468 29.20 10.73 -7.94
N LYS A 469 29.88 9.96 -7.07
CA LYS A 469 31.31 9.66 -7.20
C LYS A 469 31.53 8.52 -8.18
N LEU A 470 30.54 7.61 -8.24
CA LEU A 470 30.48 6.51 -9.18
C LEU A 470 29.13 6.55 -9.90
N LEU A 471 29.15 6.42 -11.23
CA LEU A 471 27.93 6.38 -12.03
C LEU A 471 28.05 5.28 -13.09
N HIS A 472 27.10 4.34 -13.05
CA HIS A 472 26.99 3.20 -13.96
C HIS A 472 25.82 3.40 -14.91
N LEU A 473 26.01 3.08 -16.19
CA LEU A 473 24.91 2.96 -17.15
C LEU A 473 24.49 1.50 -17.23
N ALA A 474 23.17 1.26 -17.26
CA ALA A 474 22.59 -0.07 -17.35
C ALA A 474 21.39 -0.09 -18.31
N ASP A 475 21.08 -1.27 -18.85
CA ASP A 475 19.90 -1.46 -19.70
C ASP A 475 18.60 -1.48 -18.91
N SER A 476 18.66 -1.90 -17.63
CA SER A 476 17.50 -1.97 -16.72
C SER A 476 17.94 -1.90 -15.26
N LEU A 477 17.01 -1.49 -14.39
CA LEU A 477 17.20 -1.55 -12.92
C LEU A 477 16.61 -2.86 -12.38
N PRO A 478 17.29 -3.54 -11.42
CA PRO A 478 16.74 -4.73 -10.78
C PRO A 478 15.51 -4.37 -9.95
N LEU A 479 14.49 -5.22 -10.00
CA LEU A 479 13.26 -5.05 -9.23
C LEU A 479 13.13 -6.16 -8.18
N THR A 480 12.51 -5.81 -7.06
CA THR A 480 12.01 -6.77 -6.06
C THR A 480 10.78 -7.50 -6.59
N ALA A 481 10.36 -8.58 -5.93
CA ALA A 481 9.12 -9.29 -6.24
C ALA A 481 7.86 -8.39 -6.21
N LEU A 482 7.92 -7.26 -5.52
CA LEU A 482 6.85 -6.26 -5.42
C LEU A 482 6.96 -5.13 -6.45
N GLY A 483 7.87 -5.26 -7.44
CA GLY A 483 8.06 -4.27 -8.52
C GLY A 483 8.80 -2.98 -8.10
N LYS A 484 9.39 -2.92 -6.90
CA LYS A 484 10.23 -1.79 -6.46
C LYS A 484 11.67 -2.00 -6.85
N ILE A 485 12.43 -0.91 -7.08
CA ILE A 485 13.86 -0.98 -7.36
C ILE A 485 14.59 -1.67 -6.19
N ASP A 486 15.38 -2.69 -6.50
CA ASP A 486 16.17 -3.45 -5.53
C ASP A 486 17.57 -2.82 -5.36
N LYS A 487 17.64 -1.75 -4.54
CA LYS A 487 18.91 -1.08 -4.23
C LYS A 487 19.91 -2.00 -3.52
N LYS A 488 19.45 -3.03 -2.80
CA LYS A 488 20.34 -4.01 -2.15
C LYS A 488 21.09 -4.86 -3.18
N LYS A 489 20.41 -5.26 -4.24
CA LYS A 489 21.03 -5.98 -5.35
C LYS A 489 22.06 -5.10 -6.08
N LEU A 490 21.77 -3.81 -6.24
CA LEU A 490 22.70 -2.84 -6.85
C LEU A 490 23.96 -2.61 -5.98
N ARG A 491 23.80 -2.48 -4.66
CA ARG A 491 24.94 -2.32 -3.74
C ARG A 491 25.90 -3.52 -3.74
N ASN A 492 25.42 -4.70 -4.08
CA ASN A 492 26.19 -5.95 -4.09
C ASN A 492 26.71 -6.32 -5.49
N GLN A 493 26.49 -5.50 -6.51
CA GLN A 493 27.09 -5.69 -7.82
C GLN A 493 28.55 -5.19 -7.75
N PRO A 494 29.52 -5.98 -8.26
CA PRO A 494 30.94 -5.62 -8.24
C PRO A 494 31.26 -4.40 -9.10
#